data_148f1c07b2f23d6cf2235c24206534df
#
_entry.id   148f1c07b2f23d6cf2235c24206534df
#
_cell.length_a   1.000
_cell.length_b   1.000
_cell.length_c   1.000
_cell.angle_alpha   90.00
_cell.angle_beta   90.00
_cell.angle_gamma   90.00
#
_symmetry.space_group_name_H-M   'P 1'
#
loop_
_entity.id
_entity.type
_entity.pdbx_description
1 polymer ?
#
loop_
_entity_poly.entity_id
_entity_poly.type
_entity_poly.pdbx_seq_one_letter_code
_entity_poly.pdbx_strand_id
1 'polypeptide(L)'
;MDIWQAVILGFVQGLTEFLPVSSSGHIAFLQGVFGINDSDTALFFTIILHLGTLVAVCVVFWRDILALFKKPFKTLGFLVLATIPAGITGILFKIFDLDNVFFGKYMWICLAVLFLCTA
;
A
#
# COMPACT_ATOMS: atom_id res chain seq x y z
N MET A 1 21.12 2.94 -1.77
CA MET A 1 20.34 1.73 -2.15
C MET A 1 20.84 1.23 -3.49
N ASP A 2 21.10 -0.06 -3.58
CA ASP A 2 21.65 -0.70 -4.79
C ASP A 2 20.52 -1.09 -5.76
N ILE A 3 20.88 -1.20 -7.05
CA ILE A 3 19.95 -1.61 -8.10
C ILE A 3 19.24 -2.93 -7.78
N TRP A 4 19.96 -3.89 -7.19
CA TRP A 4 19.39 -5.18 -6.78
C TRP A 4 18.30 -5.06 -5.73
N GLN A 5 18.50 -4.19 -4.76
CA GLN A 5 17.50 -3.92 -3.71
C GLN A 5 16.24 -3.35 -4.35
N ALA A 6 16.38 -2.39 -5.28
CA ALA A 6 15.26 -1.81 -6.00
C ALA A 6 14.47 -2.85 -6.82
N VAL A 7 15.18 -3.75 -7.52
CA VAL A 7 14.57 -4.83 -8.31
C VAL A 7 13.79 -5.80 -7.42
N ILE A 8 14.40 -6.23 -6.29
CA ILE A 8 13.74 -7.14 -5.35
C ILE A 8 12.49 -6.48 -4.74
N LEU A 9 12.61 -5.22 -4.29
CA LEU A 9 11.48 -4.47 -3.75
C LEU A 9 10.36 -4.31 -4.78
N GLY A 10 10.70 -4.00 -6.03
CA GLY A 10 9.72 -3.88 -7.11
C GLY A 10 9.01 -5.19 -7.43
N PHE A 11 9.74 -6.31 -7.42
CA PHE A 11 9.17 -7.64 -7.64
C PHE A 11 8.22 -8.03 -6.51
N VAL A 12 8.65 -7.85 -5.25
CA VAL A 12 7.83 -8.15 -4.08
C VAL A 12 6.60 -7.24 -4.05
N GLN A 13 6.73 -5.94 -4.32
CA GLN A 13 5.60 -5.02 -4.43
C GLN A 13 4.59 -5.51 -5.46
N GLY A 14 5.05 -5.84 -6.68
CA GLY A 14 4.19 -6.31 -7.75
C GLY A 14 3.43 -7.59 -7.42
N LEU A 15 4.03 -8.52 -6.68
CA LEU A 15 3.37 -9.74 -6.22
C LEU A 15 2.40 -9.48 -5.08
N THR A 16 2.82 -8.73 -4.07
CA THR A 16 2.06 -8.58 -2.82
C THR A 16 0.95 -7.55 -2.92
N GLU A 17 0.96 -6.66 -3.91
CA GLU A 17 -0.09 -5.66 -4.10
C GLU A 17 -1.44 -6.29 -4.43
N PHE A 18 -1.43 -7.40 -5.15
CA PHE A 18 -2.66 -8.11 -5.55
C PHE A 18 -3.04 -9.27 -4.62
N LEU A 19 -2.17 -9.60 -3.69
CA LEU A 19 -2.43 -10.60 -2.67
C LEU A 19 -2.91 -9.92 -1.37
N PRO A 20 -3.81 -10.53 -0.60
CA PRO A 20 -4.29 -9.98 0.66
C PRO A 20 -3.25 -10.16 1.79
N VAL A 21 -2.02 -9.67 1.58
CA VAL A 21 -0.87 -9.93 2.49
C VAL A 21 -0.11 -8.66 2.92
N SER A 22 -0.68 -7.49 2.76
CA SER A 22 -0.05 -6.21 3.10
C SER A 22 1.29 -5.96 2.38
N SER A 23 1.25 -5.41 1.17
CA SER A 23 2.44 -5.06 0.37
C SER A 23 3.37 -4.09 1.10
N SER A 24 2.81 -3.06 1.75
CA SER A 24 3.58 -2.09 2.52
C SER A 24 4.36 -2.71 3.68
N GLY A 25 3.78 -3.72 4.36
CA GLY A 25 4.47 -4.47 5.41
C GLY A 25 5.67 -5.26 4.88
N HIS A 26 5.53 -5.92 3.73
CA HIS A 26 6.63 -6.64 3.08
C HIS A 26 7.74 -5.69 2.64
N ILE A 27 7.39 -4.55 2.06
CA ILE A 27 8.36 -3.52 1.67
C ILE A 27 9.11 -2.97 2.89
N ALA A 28 8.41 -2.61 3.97
CA ALA A 28 9.04 -2.11 5.20
C ALA A 28 9.99 -3.14 5.81
N PHE A 29 9.59 -4.41 5.83
CA PHE A 29 10.44 -5.51 6.31
C PHE A 29 11.72 -5.64 5.49
N LEU A 30 11.61 -5.68 4.15
CA LEU A 30 12.76 -5.80 3.26
C LEU A 30 13.67 -4.57 3.32
N GLN A 31 13.11 -3.37 3.43
CA GLN A 31 13.89 -2.15 3.62
C GLN A 31 14.72 -2.24 4.90
N GLY A 32 14.15 -2.76 6.00
CA GLY A 32 14.88 -3.03 7.24
C GLY A 32 16.01 -4.05 7.07
N VAL A 33 15.74 -5.16 6.37
CA VAL A 33 16.76 -6.19 6.07
C VAL A 33 17.89 -5.64 5.21
N PHE A 34 17.58 -4.77 4.25
CA PHE A 34 18.56 -4.13 3.37
C PHE A 34 19.31 -2.98 4.02
N GLY A 35 19.00 -2.65 5.27
CA GLY A 35 19.64 -1.55 6.00
C GLY A 35 19.29 -0.17 5.45
N ILE A 36 18.14 -0.02 4.83
CA ILE A 36 17.63 1.28 4.36
C ILE A 36 17.01 1.99 5.56
N ASN A 37 17.87 2.60 6.39
CA ASN A 37 17.48 3.23 7.65
C ASN A 37 17.07 4.71 7.48
N ASP A 38 17.36 5.30 6.33
CA ASP A 38 16.95 6.65 6.03
C ASP A 38 15.45 6.67 5.66
N SER A 39 14.67 7.32 6.52
CA SER A 39 13.21 7.40 6.40
C SER A 39 12.75 8.04 5.10
N ASP A 40 13.46 9.07 4.64
CA ASP A 40 13.09 9.81 3.44
C ASP A 40 13.33 8.96 2.19
N THR A 41 14.46 8.25 2.13
CA THR A 41 14.77 7.30 1.06
C THR A 41 13.76 6.15 1.04
N ALA A 42 13.47 5.56 2.19
CA ALA A 42 12.50 4.47 2.32
C ALA A 42 11.09 4.89 1.85
N LEU A 43 10.63 6.07 2.29
CA LEU A 43 9.35 6.64 1.90
C LEU A 43 9.29 6.91 0.38
N PHE A 44 10.33 7.55 -0.16
CA PHE A 44 10.42 7.87 -1.58
C PHE A 44 10.31 6.63 -2.47
N PHE A 45 11.05 5.56 -2.12
CA PHE A 45 10.96 4.30 -2.84
C PHE A 45 9.59 3.65 -2.73
N THR A 46 9.01 3.65 -1.54
CA THR A 46 7.66 3.12 -1.33
C THR A 46 6.64 3.83 -2.22
N ILE A 47 6.70 5.15 -2.32
CA ILE A 47 5.82 5.92 -3.20
C ILE A 47 6.02 5.56 -4.67
N ILE A 48 7.27 5.44 -5.13
CA ILE A 48 7.57 5.07 -6.52
C ILE A 48 7.06 3.67 -6.85
N LEU A 49 7.23 2.71 -5.94
CA LEU A 49 6.75 1.34 -6.12
C LEU A 49 5.23 1.30 -6.26
N HIS A 50 4.50 2.01 -5.39
CA HIS A 50 3.03 2.11 -5.48
C HIS A 50 2.58 2.85 -6.74
N LEU A 51 3.31 3.87 -7.17
CA LEU A 51 3.03 4.55 -8.44
C LEU A 51 3.21 3.60 -9.64
N GLY A 52 4.24 2.76 -9.60
CA GLY A 52 4.47 1.73 -10.61
C GLY A 52 3.31 0.73 -10.70
N THR A 53 2.84 0.22 -9.57
CA THR A 53 1.67 -0.70 -9.54
C THR A 53 0.39 0.01 -9.96
N LEU A 54 0.20 1.27 -9.57
CA LEU A 54 -0.94 2.08 -10.02
C LEU A 54 -0.97 2.22 -11.55
N VAL A 55 0.18 2.54 -12.16
CA VAL A 55 0.29 2.62 -13.63
C VAL A 55 -0.02 1.27 -14.27
N ALA A 56 0.51 0.17 -13.73
CA ALA A 56 0.23 -1.18 -14.22
C ALA A 56 -1.27 -1.51 -14.18
N VAL A 57 -1.94 -1.21 -13.07
CA VAL A 57 -3.40 -1.38 -12.93
C VAL A 57 -4.15 -0.54 -13.96
N CYS A 58 -3.77 0.72 -14.14
CA CYS A 58 -4.40 1.60 -15.13
C CYS A 58 -4.24 1.08 -16.56
N VAL A 59 -3.08 0.49 -16.88
CA VAL A 59 -2.82 -0.08 -18.21
C VAL A 59 -3.60 -1.38 -18.43
N VAL A 60 -3.62 -2.27 -17.43
CA VAL A 60 -4.29 -3.58 -17.57
C VAL A 60 -5.80 -3.42 -17.57
N PHE A 61 -6.34 -2.64 -16.64
CA PHE A 61 -7.79 -2.46 -16.45
C PHE A 61 -8.35 -1.19 -17.09
N TRP A 62 -7.65 -0.61 -18.04
CA TRP A 62 -8.03 0.66 -18.63
C TRP A 62 -9.46 0.67 -19.22
N ARG A 63 -9.89 -0.47 -19.83
CA ARG A 63 -11.25 -0.62 -20.37
C ARG A 63 -12.31 -0.64 -19.27
N ASP A 64 -12.03 -1.31 -18.18
CA ASP A 64 -12.92 -1.40 -17.04
C ASP A 64 -13.03 -0.06 -16.32
N ILE A 65 -11.89 0.65 -16.17
CA ILE A 65 -11.86 2.01 -15.63
C ILE A 65 -12.70 2.95 -16.48
N LEU A 66 -12.57 2.91 -17.80
CA LEU A 66 -13.41 3.72 -18.69
C LEU A 66 -14.89 3.31 -18.64
N ALA A 67 -15.20 2.02 -18.42
CA ALA A 67 -16.55 1.55 -18.29
C ALA A 67 -17.24 2.10 -17.02
N LEU A 68 -16.50 2.39 -15.95
CA LEU A 68 -17.06 3.02 -14.74
C LEU A 68 -17.67 4.40 -15.00
N PHE A 69 -17.16 5.12 -16.01
CA PHE A 69 -17.67 6.43 -16.37
C PHE A 69 -18.83 6.38 -17.38
N LYS A 70 -19.26 5.17 -17.80
CA LYS A 70 -20.45 4.99 -18.63
C LYS A 70 -21.68 4.78 -17.78
N LYS A 71 -22.83 5.25 -18.26
CA LYS A 71 -24.14 5.02 -17.59
C LYS A 71 -24.52 3.53 -17.62
N PRO A 72 -25.13 2.98 -16.55
CA PRO A 72 -25.49 3.64 -15.31
C PRO A 72 -24.31 3.74 -14.35
N PHE A 73 -24.10 4.88 -13.71
CA PHE A 73 -22.99 5.16 -12.76
C PHE A 73 -23.11 4.41 -11.41
N LYS A 74 -23.90 3.34 -11.35
CA LYS A 74 -24.12 2.57 -10.12
C LYS A 74 -22.83 2.00 -9.54
N THR A 75 -21.99 1.41 -10.38
CA THR A 75 -20.71 0.83 -9.95
C THR A 75 -19.76 1.91 -9.40
N LEU A 76 -19.69 3.06 -10.05
CA LEU A 76 -18.90 4.18 -9.57
C LEU A 76 -19.42 4.68 -8.22
N GLY A 77 -20.75 4.79 -8.06
CA GLY A 77 -21.37 5.17 -6.78
C GLY A 77 -21.05 4.19 -5.65
N PHE A 78 -21.10 2.88 -5.91
CA PHE A 78 -20.70 1.86 -4.93
C PHE A 78 -19.22 1.93 -4.57
N LEU A 79 -18.34 2.18 -5.53
CA LEU A 79 -16.90 2.35 -5.26
C LEU A 79 -16.64 3.56 -4.37
N VAL A 80 -17.26 4.71 -4.67
CA VAL A 80 -17.14 5.91 -3.85
C VAL A 80 -17.67 5.63 -2.44
N LEU A 81 -18.83 5.00 -2.31
CA LEU A 81 -19.41 4.66 -1.01
C LEU A 81 -18.51 3.73 -0.20
N ALA A 82 -17.90 2.71 -0.86
CA ALA A 82 -16.98 1.78 -0.22
C ALA A 82 -15.65 2.44 0.22
N THR A 83 -15.25 3.55 -0.40
CA THR A 83 -14.03 4.28 -0.04
C THR A 83 -14.22 5.16 1.21
N ILE A 84 -15.46 5.55 1.52
CA ILE A 84 -15.77 6.44 2.66
C ILE A 84 -15.25 5.87 4.00
N PRO A 85 -15.52 4.60 4.38
CA PRO A 85 -15.02 4.04 5.64
C PRO A 85 -13.49 4.09 5.73
N ALA A 86 -12.79 3.76 4.64
CA ALA A 86 -11.33 3.81 4.59
C ALA A 86 -10.80 5.26 4.74
N GLY A 87 -11.46 6.24 4.13
CA GLY A 87 -11.13 7.65 4.30
C GLY A 87 -11.34 8.13 5.74
N ILE A 88 -12.46 7.75 6.36
CA ILE A 88 -12.75 8.10 7.76
C ILE A 88 -11.69 7.49 8.70
N THR A 89 -11.38 6.21 8.53
CA THR A 89 -10.34 5.56 9.37
C THR A 89 -8.98 6.22 9.19
N GLY A 90 -8.56 6.54 7.96
CA GLY A 90 -7.31 7.25 7.71
C GLY A 90 -7.25 8.63 8.39
N ILE A 91 -8.34 9.40 8.34
CA ILE A 91 -8.42 10.69 9.01
C ILE A 91 -8.38 10.53 10.55
N LEU A 92 -9.11 9.55 11.10
CA LEU A 92 -9.10 9.27 12.54
C LEU A 92 -7.71 8.86 13.03
N PHE A 93 -7.00 8.01 12.28
CA PHE A 93 -5.63 7.64 12.59
C PHE A 93 -4.71 8.86 12.72
N LYS A 94 -4.84 9.81 11.78
CA LYS A 94 -4.05 11.04 11.79
C LYS A 94 -4.43 11.99 12.93
N ILE A 95 -5.73 12.13 13.22
CA ILE A 95 -6.22 13.02 14.30
C ILE A 95 -5.76 12.52 15.68
N PHE A 96 -5.83 11.21 15.90
CA PHE A 96 -5.45 10.59 17.19
C PHE A 96 -3.95 10.27 17.29
N ASP A 97 -3.15 10.69 16.31
CA ASP A 97 -1.69 10.45 16.25
C ASP A 97 -1.32 8.97 16.47
N LEU A 98 -2.19 8.08 15.98
CA LEU A 98 -2.04 6.63 16.11
C LEU A 98 -0.84 6.10 15.32
N ASP A 99 -0.33 6.91 14.38
CA ASP A 99 0.86 6.59 13.60
C ASP A 99 2.06 6.30 14.51
N ASN A 100 2.25 7.11 15.55
CA ASN A 100 3.34 6.93 16.52
C ASN A 100 3.17 5.67 17.38
N VAL A 101 1.93 5.24 17.62
CA VAL A 101 1.63 4.03 18.39
C VAL A 101 1.84 2.78 17.55
N PHE A 102 1.34 2.78 16.31
CA PHE A 102 1.40 1.60 15.42
C PHE A 102 2.76 1.45 14.73
N PHE A 103 3.39 2.55 14.31
CA PHE A 103 4.68 2.53 13.60
C PHE A 103 5.88 2.84 14.51
N GLY A 104 5.67 3.03 15.83
CA GLY A 104 6.70 3.23 16.81
C GLY A 104 7.27 1.91 17.38
N LYS A 105 7.47 1.87 18.70
CA LYS A 105 8.12 0.76 19.44
C LYS A 105 7.51 -0.63 19.17
N TYR A 106 6.21 -0.69 18.84
CA TYR A 106 5.47 -1.94 18.65
C TYR A 106 5.23 -2.32 17.19
N MET A 107 5.87 -1.63 16.25
CA MET A 107 5.66 -1.82 14.80
C MET A 107 5.76 -3.30 14.38
N TRP A 108 6.77 -4.01 14.82
CA TRP A 108 6.96 -5.41 14.44
C TRP A 108 5.88 -6.36 14.97
N ILE A 109 5.38 -6.08 16.17
CA ILE A 109 4.28 -6.87 16.78
C ILE A 109 2.98 -6.58 16.03
N CYS A 110 2.69 -5.30 15.74
CA CYS A 110 1.51 -4.91 14.97
C CYS A 110 1.52 -5.52 13.56
N LEU A 111 2.67 -5.49 12.88
CA LEU A 111 2.84 -6.13 11.57
C LEU A 111 2.60 -7.64 11.64
N ALA A 112 3.17 -8.33 12.62
CA ALA A 112 2.98 -9.76 12.80
C ALA A 112 1.50 -10.12 13.02
N VAL A 113 0.80 -9.36 13.86
CA VAL A 113 -0.64 -9.55 14.12
C VAL A 113 -1.46 -9.28 12.86
N LEU A 114 -1.17 -8.18 12.15
CA LEU A 114 -1.87 -7.85 10.90
C LEU A 114 -1.65 -8.92 9.83
N PHE A 115 -0.44 -9.45 9.69
CA PHE A 115 -0.18 -10.57 8.77
C PHE A 115 -0.98 -11.82 9.13
N LEU A 116 -1.06 -12.16 10.43
CA LEU A 116 -1.86 -13.31 10.89
C LEU A 116 -3.37 -13.09 10.65
N CYS A 117 -3.86 -11.85 10.75
CA CYS A 117 -5.27 -11.55 10.52
C CYS A 117 -5.64 -11.49 9.03
N THR A 118 -4.68 -11.24 8.14
CA THR A 118 -4.92 -11.10 6.68
C THR A 118 -4.54 -12.34 5.88
N ALA A 119 -3.81 -13.28 6.46
CA ALA A 119 -3.47 -14.57 5.87
C ALA A 119 -4.59 -15.60 6.04
#